data_3ca5e526d26239e36b4a1a26b3f9fc23
#
_entry.id   3ca5e526d26239e36b4a1a26b3f9fc23
#
_cell.length_a   1.000
_cell.length_b   1.000
_cell.length_c   1.000
_cell.angle_alpha   90.00
_cell.angle_beta   90.00
_cell.angle_gamma   90.00
#
_symmetry.space_group_name_H-M   'P 1'
#
loop_
_entity.id
_entity.type
_entity.pdbx_description
1 polymer ?
#
loop_
_entity_poly.entity_id
_entity_poly.type
_entity_poly.pdbx_seq_one_letter_code
_entity_poly.pdbx_strand_id
1 'polypeptide(L)'
;MTTMASLFSFTPPAVKRLLGWKQGDEEEKWAEKAIESLVKKLKKKKGALEELEKALSNPGQPSKCVTITRSLDGRLQVSHRKGLPHVIYCRVWRWPDLQSHHELKPLDCCEYAFGLKQKEVCINPYHYRRVESPGETRQTALVIIVKKKCLRALKYLSVSRFIGLFMFFVLFPFNV
;
A
#
# COMPACT_ATOMS: atom_id res chain seq x y z
N MET A 1 -41.63 -13.72 -0.84
CA MET A 1 -40.66 -13.06 -1.74
C MET A 1 -40.06 -11.88 -0.98
N THR A 2 -38.88 -12.08 -0.39
CA THR A 2 -38.24 -11.07 0.47
C THR A 2 -37.20 -10.39 -0.37
N THR A 3 -37.51 -9.18 -0.81
CA THR A 3 -36.60 -8.30 -1.56
C THR A 3 -35.40 -7.92 -0.66
N MET A 4 -34.23 -8.44 -1.01
CA MET A 4 -32.96 -7.98 -0.50
C MET A 4 -32.76 -6.55 -0.97
N ALA A 5 -33.12 -5.58 -0.13
CA ALA A 5 -32.73 -4.19 -0.31
C ALA A 5 -31.20 -4.12 -0.19
N SER A 6 -30.53 -4.02 -1.34
CA SER A 6 -29.13 -3.64 -1.42
C SER A 6 -28.98 -2.30 -0.74
N LEU A 7 -28.45 -2.30 0.48
CA LEU A 7 -28.02 -1.11 1.18
C LEU A 7 -26.83 -0.54 0.40
N PHE A 8 -27.12 0.28 -0.60
CA PHE A 8 -26.13 1.15 -1.22
C PHE A 8 -25.54 2.03 -0.13
N SER A 9 -24.43 1.60 0.43
CA SER A 9 -23.63 2.41 1.33
C SER A 9 -23.19 3.65 0.55
N PHE A 10 -23.81 4.79 0.85
CA PHE A 10 -23.49 6.06 0.18
C PHE A 10 -22.12 6.52 0.65
N THR A 11 -21.09 6.13 -0.10
CA THR A 11 -19.71 6.54 0.17
C THR A 11 -19.55 8.02 -0.17
N PRO A 12 -19.16 8.88 0.79
CA PRO A 12 -18.99 10.31 0.54
C PRO A 12 -18.01 10.59 -0.62
N PRO A 13 -18.24 11.64 -1.44
CA PRO A 13 -17.41 11.94 -2.60
C PRO A 13 -15.92 12.09 -2.28
N ALA A 14 -15.59 12.70 -1.14
CA ALA A 14 -14.20 12.83 -0.68
C ALA A 14 -13.55 11.47 -0.41
N VAL A 15 -14.29 10.51 0.14
CA VAL A 15 -13.80 9.14 0.39
C VAL A 15 -13.52 8.44 -0.94
N LYS A 16 -14.42 8.57 -1.92
CA LYS A 16 -14.23 7.98 -3.26
C LYS A 16 -12.97 8.53 -3.94
N ARG A 17 -12.74 9.85 -3.86
CA ARG A 17 -11.52 10.47 -4.42
C ARG A 17 -10.27 9.90 -3.76
N LEU A 18 -10.22 9.84 -2.43
CA LEU A 18 -9.08 9.32 -1.69
C LEU A 18 -8.84 7.82 -1.91
N LEU A 19 -9.90 7.04 -2.12
CA LEU A 19 -9.80 5.63 -2.53
C LEU A 19 -9.16 5.47 -3.92
N GLY A 20 -9.34 6.43 -4.81
CA GLY A 20 -8.73 6.40 -6.14
C GLY A 20 -7.19 6.38 -6.14
N TRP A 21 -6.55 6.84 -5.06
CA TRP A 21 -5.09 6.76 -4.88
C TRP A 21 -4.63 5.54 -4.07
N LYS A 22 -5.53 4.66 -3.63
CA LYS A 22 -5.18 3.45 -2.88
C LYS A 22 -4.21 2.58 -3.68
N GLN A 23 -3.19 2.08 -3.01
CA GLN A 23 -2.23 1.13 -3.57
C GLN A 23 -2.51 -0.29 -3.04
N GLY A 24 -2.20 -1.29 -3.89
CA GLY A 24 -2.29 -2.71 -3.53
C GLY A 24 -3.72 -3.25 -3.37
N ASP A 25 -3.78 -4.55 -3.08
CA ASP A 25 -5.03 -5.34 -3.02
C ASP A 25 -5.53 -5.53 -1.58
N GLU A 26 -5.10 -4.66 -0.64
CA GLU A 26 -5.64 -4.73 0.72
C GLU A 26 -7.17 -4.67 0.70
N GLU A 27 -7.81 -5.32 1.67
CA GLU A 27 -9.26 -5.41 1.82
C GLU A 27 -9.91 -4.03 1.64
N GLU A 28 -10.53 -3.83 0.49
CA GLU A 28 -11.09 -2.55 0.07
C GLU A 28 -12.04 -1.95 1.12
N LYS A 29 -12.86 -2.80 1.72
CA LYS A 29 -13.79 -2.41 2.80
C LYS A 29 -13.08 -1.84 4.03
N TRP A 30 -11.90 -2.37 4.35
CA TRP A 30 -11.13 -1.86 5.48
C TRP A 30 -10.47 -0.51 5.13
N ALA A 31 -9.89 -0.40 3.93
CA ALA A 31 -9.33 0.85 3.44
C ALA A 31 -10.39 1.96 3.36
N GLU A 32 -11.59 1.65 2.88
CA GLU A 32 -12.73 2.58 2.86
C GLU A 32 -13.05 3.10 4.27
N LYS A 33 -13.19 2.21 5.26
CA LYS A 33 -13.44 2.60 6.67
C LYS A 33 -12.29 3.42 7.26
N ALA A 34 -11.03 3.11 6.91
CA ALA A 34 -9.89 3.89 7.35
C ALA A 34 -9.94 5.32 6.80
N ILE A 35 -10.23 5.46 5.51
CA ILE A 35 -10.37 6.75 4.83
C ILE A 35 -11.59 7.51 5.35
N GLU A 36 -12.74 6.88 5.56
CA GLU A 36 -13.92 7.51 6.16
C GLU A 36 -13.61 8.09 7.54
N SER A 37 -12.95 7.31 8.41
CA SER A 37 -12.53 7.76 9.73
C SER A 37 -11.59 8.96 9.64
N LEU A 38 -10.68 8.97 8.67
CA LEU A 38 -9.78 10.08 8.42
C LEU A 38 -10.53 11.33 7.95
N VAL A 39 -11.38 11.22 6.94
CA VAL A 39 -12.18 12.32 6.40
C VAL A 39 -13.00 12.99 7.48
N LYS A 40 -13.63 12.20 8.39
CA LYS A 40 -14.37 12.73 9.56
C LYS A 40 -13.47 13.55 10.48
N LYS A 41 -12.20 13.17 10.64
CA LYS A 41 -11.23 13.93 11.48
C LYS A 41 -10.71 15.16 10.76
N LEU A 42 -10.38 15.07 9.48
CA LEU A 42 -9.84 16.18 8.69
C LEU A 42 -10.87 17.27 8.42
N LYS A 43 -12.16 16.94 8.28
CA LYS A 43 -13.25 17.93 8.15
C LYS A 43 -13.32 18.92 9.32
N LYS A 44 -12.79 18.55 10.49
CA LYS A 44 -12.71 19.46 11.66
C LYS A 44 -11.60 20.50 11.52
N LYS A 45 -10.71 20.35 10.56
CA LYS A 45 -9.57 21.25 10.29
C LYS A 45 -9.71 21.82 8.88
N LYS A 46 -9.88 23.15 8.80
CA LYS A 46 -10.02 23.85 7.52
C LYS A 46 -8.80 23.59 6.63
N GLY A 47 -9.01 23.19 5.39
CA GLY A 47 -7.97 22.99 4.39
C GLY A 47 -7.17 21.69 4.51
N ALA A 48 -7.34 20.90 5.60
CA ALA A 48 -6.52 19.70 5.80
C ALA A 48 -6.82 18.57 4.81
N LEU A 49 -8.05 18.48 4.33
CA LEU A 49 -8.46 17.49 3.34
C LEU A 49 -7.86 17.84 1.96
N GLU A 50 -7.92 19.11 1.59
CA GLU A 50 -7.38 19.63 0.34
C GLU A 50 -5.85 19.49 0.28
N GLU A 51 -5.15 19.72 1.39
CA GLU A 51 -3.70 19.50 1.47
C GLU A 51 -3.36 18.00 1.31
N LEU A 52 -4.17 17.09 1.85
CA LEU A 52 -3.99 15.65 1.63
C LEU A 52 -4.20 15.28 0.17
N GLU A 53 -5.29 15.72 -0.43
CA GLU A 53 -5.59 15.48 -1.85
C GLU A 53 -4.47 16.02 -2.74
N LYS A 54 -3.95 17.23 -2.44
CA LYS A 54 -2.81 17.82 -3.15
C LYS A 54 -1.54 16.97 -3.02
N ALA A 55 -1.24 16.48 -1.82
CA ALA A 55 -0.07 15.63 -1.59
C ALA A 55 -0.17 14.31 -2.36
N LEU A 56 -1.36 13.69 -2.41
CA LEU A 56 -1.59 12.44 -3.12
C LEU A 56 -1.58 12.61 -4.65
N SER A 57 -2.07 13.75 -5.16
CA SER A 57 -2.08 14.05 -6.59
C SER A 57 -0.70 14.38 -7.15
N ASN A 58 0.19 14.92 -6.31
CA ASN A 58 1.51 15.42 -6.75
C ASN A 58 2.64 14.74 -5.93
N PRO A 59 2.88 13.45 -6.14
CA PRO A 59 3.93 12.73 -5.43
C PRO A 59 5.30 13.36 -5.70
N GLY A 60 6.08 13.56 -4.62
CA GLY A 60 7.42 14.15 -4.72
C GLY A 60 7.48 15.68 -4.69
N GLN A 61 6.34 16.37 -4.74
CA GLN A 61 6.32 17.82 -4.53
C GLN A 61 6.27 18.16 -3.03
N PRO A 62 6.86 19.29 -2.62
CA PRO A 62 6.74 19.77 -1.26
C PRO A 62 5.27 19.94 -0.86
N SER A 63 4.88 19.38 0.26
CA SER A 63 3.53 19.41 0.79
C SER A 63 3.55 19.75 2.28
N LYS A 64 2.42 20.20 2.81
CA LYS A 64 2.29 20.50 4.24
C LYS A 64 2.02 19.25 5.06
N CYS A 65 2.30 19.29 6.35
CA CYS A 65 1.87 18.24 7.26
C CYS A 65 0.35 18.18 7.31
N VAL A 66 -0.20 16.98 7.10
CA VAL A 66 -1.60 16.68 7.34
C VAL A 66 -1.68 15.92 8.65
N THR A 67 -2.34 16.48 9.65
CA THR A 67 -2.26 15.96 11.01
C THR A 67 -3.62 15.53 11.56
N ILE A 68 -3.60 14.47 12.36
CA ILE A 68 -4.72 14.05 13.20
C ILE A 68 -4.30 14.03 14.66
N THR A 69 -5.29 14.19 15.57
CA THR A 69 -5.06 14.12 17.00
C THR A 69 -4.55 12.73 17.39
N ARG A 70 -3.48 12.69 18.17
CA ARG A 70 -2.93 11.47 18.75
C ARG A 70 -3.81 10.97 19.88
N SER A 71 -4.12 9.69 19.90
CA SER A 71 -4.76 9.02 21.03
C SER A 71 -3.76 8.81 22.18
N LEU A 72 -4.25 8.52 23.38
CA LEU A 72 -3.42 8.29 24.56
C LEU A 72 -2.39 7.15 24.35
N ASP A 73 -2.83 6.05 23.71
CA ASP A 73 -1.98 4.91 23.37
C ASP A 73 -1.22 5.08 22.02
N GLY A 74 -1.39 6.23 21.36
CA GLY A 74 -0.79 6.54 20.07
C GLY A 74 -1.36 5.73 18.90
N ARG A 75 -2.33 4.85 19.11
CA ARG A 75 -2.90 3.97 18.09
C ARG A 75 -4.23 4.49 17.58
N LEU A 76 -4.52 4.22 16.32
CA LEU A 76 -5.79 4.47 15.67
C LEU A 76 -6.58 3.17 15.55
N GLN A 77 -7.81 3.18 16.03
CA GLN A 77 -8.75 2.08 15.82
C GLN A 77 -9.49 2.30 14.50
N VAL A 78 -9.40 1.34 13.60
CA VAL A 78 -10.15 1.29 12.36
C VAL A 78 -10.86 -0.05 12.28
N SER A 79 -12.18 -0.04 12.46
CA SER A 79 -12.95 -1.27 12.57
C SER A 79 -12.42 -2.18 13.68
N HIS A 80 -12.04 -3.42 13.36
CA HIS A 80 -11.48 -4.40 14.30
C HIS A 80 -9.96 -4.33 14.44
N ARG A 81 -9.27 -3.51 13.63
CA ARG A 81 -7.81 -3.40 13.65
C ARG A 81 -7.34 -2.15 14.38
N LYS A 82 -6.29 -2.28 15.19
CA LYS A 82 -5.56 -1.17 15.81
C LYS A 82 -4.18 -1.06 15.17
N GLY A 83 -3.77 0.17 14.85
CA GLY A 83 -2.45 0.43 14.30
C GLY A 83 -1.98 1.86 14.51
N LEU A 84 -0.73 2.13 14.20
CA LEU A 84 -0.21 3.48 14.27
C LEU A 84 -0.71 4.29 13.06
N PRO A 85 -1.20 5.53 13.27
CA PRO A 85 -1.86 6.31 12.21
C PRO A 85 -1.03 6.46 10.94
N HIS A 86 0.23 6.86 11.07
CA HIS A 86 1.12 7.05 9.92
C HIS A 86 1.39 5.74 9.16
N VAL A 87 1.50 4.60 9.86
CA VAL A 87 1.66 3.28 9.23
C VAL A 87 0.42 2.89 8.43
N ILE A 88 -0.78 3.07 9.03
CA ILE A 88 -2.05 2.78 8.37
C ILE A 88 -2.15 3.52 7.03
N TYR A 89 -1.93 4.84 7.03
CA TYR A 89 -2.12 5.65 5.84
C TYR A 89 -0.96 5.54 4.84
N CYS A 90 0.28 5.29 5.30
CA CYS A 90 1.38 4.93 4.41
C CYS A 90 1.13 3.59 3.70
N ARG A 91 0.51 2.63 4.37
CA ARG A 91 0.10 1.34 3.78
C ARG A 91 -1.00 1.53 2.74
N VAL A 92 -2.01 2.34 3.04
CA VAL A 92 -3.13 2.58 2.12
C VAL A 92 -2.67 3.23 0.81
N TRP A 93 -1.76 4.22 0.88
CA TRP A 93 -1.47 5.06 -0.27
C TRP A 93 -0.08 4.90 -0.89
N ARG A 94 0.84 4.19 -0.25
CA ARG A 94 2.22 4.13 -0.76
C ARG A 94 2.88 2.76 -0.71
N TRP A 95 2.78 2.06 0.42
CA TRP A 95 3.44 0.76 0.64
C TRP A 95 2.50 -0.25 1.25
N PRO A 96 1.72 -0.99 0.43
CA PRO A 96 0.73 -1.97 0.93
C PRO A 96 1.36 -3.09 1.78
N ASP A 97 2.59 -3.44 1.47
CA ASP A 97 3.39 -4.49 2.13
C ASP A 97 4.09 -4.03 3.42
N LEU A 98 3.88 -2.79 3.86
CA LEU A 98 4.50 -2.23 5.07
C LEU A 98 4.07 -3.02 6.32
N GLN A 99 5.03 -3.60 7.05
CA GLN A 99 4.74 -4.43 8.22
C GLN A 99 4.85 -3.65 9.53
N SER A 100 5.86 -2.78 9.65
CA SER A 100 6.22 -2.14 10.90
C SER A 100 6.49 -0.64 10.75
N HIS A 101 6.27 0.09 11.84
CA HIS A 101 6.65 1.50 11.92
C HIS A 101 8.17 1.72 11.91
N HIS A 102 8.96 0.70 12.22
CA HIS A 102 10.42 0.76 12.13
C HIS A 102 10.93 0.90 10.70
N GLU A 103 10.13 0.48 9.72
CA GLU A 103 10.40 0.67 8.30
C GLU A 103 10.17 2.11 7.83
N LEU A 104 9.57 2.95 8.67
CA LEU A 104 9.27 4.34 8.32
C LEU A 104 10.16 5.31 9.10
N LYS A 105 10.89 6.14 8.35
CA LYS A 105 11.58 7.30 8.90
C LYS A 105 10.94 8.58 8.39
N PRO A 106 10.67 9.57 9.26
CA PRO A 106 10.17 10.86 8.82
C PRO A 106 11.23 11.59 8.00
N LEU A 107 10.78 12.44 7.09
CA LEU A 107 11.63 13.42 6.41
C LEU A 107 11.86 14.62 7.33
N ASP A 108 12.93 15.35 7.11
CA ASP A 108 13.30 16.52 7.94
C ASP A 108 12.24 17.63 7.90
N CYS A 109 11.47 17.72 6.83
CA CYS A 109 10.34 18.65 6.69
C CYS A 109 9.10 18.27 7.52
N CYS A 110 9.08 17.10 8.17
CA CYS A 110 7.92 16.63 8.91
C CYS A 110 7.95 17.10 10.37
N GLU A 111 7.25 18.19 10.65
CA GLU A 111 7.17 18.79 11.99
C GLU A 111 6.36 17.97 13.01
N TYR A 112 5.44 17.09 12.54
CA TYR A 112 4.53 16.30 13.38
C TYR A 112 4.77 14.80 13.24
N ALA A 113 6.03 14.41 13.12
CA ALA A 113 6.36 12.99 13.02
C ALA A 113 5.93 12.22 14.28
N PHE A 114 5.53 10.96 14.10
CA PHE A 114 5.03 10.12 15.20
C PHE A 114 6.03 10.02 16.36
N GLY A 115 7.33 9.96 16.06
CA GLY A 115 8.41 9.87 17.05
C GLY A 115 8.55 11.09 17.95
N LEU A 116 8.09 12.26 17.53
CA LEU A 116 8.16 13.50 18.30
C LEU A 116 7.16 13.56 19.48
N LYS A 117 6.28 12.55 19.61
CA LYS A 117 5.31 12.40 20.71
C LYS A 117 4.41 13.61 20.95
N GLN A 118 4.19 14.44 19.94
CA GLN A 118 3.31 15.61 20.02
C GLN A 118 1.83 15.22 20.11
N LYS A 119 0.95 16.19 20.41
CA LYS A 119 -0.51 16.03 20.46
C LYS A 119 -1.12 15.63 19.12
N GLU A 120 -0.43 15.94 18.04
CA GLU A 120 -0.83 15.62 16.68
C GLU A 120 0.21 14.73 15.98
N VAL A 121 -0.25 13.94 15.00
CA VAL A 121 0.58 13.06 14.21
C VAL A 121 0.34 13.32 12.74
N CYS A 122 1.41 13.54 11.98
CA CYS A 122 1.35 13.66 10.54
C CYS A 122 1.02 12.31 9.90
N ILE A 123 0.04 12.31 9.01
CA ILE A 123 -0.41 11.12 8.25
C ILE A 123 -0.15 11.26 6.76
N ASN A 124 0.53 12.35 6.33
CA ASN A 124 0.92 12.51 4.94
C ASN A 124 1.95 11.43 4.57
N PRO A 125 1.64 10.51 3.61
CA PRO A 125 2.54 9.40 3.30
C PRO A 125 3.85 9.87 2.66
N TYR A 126 3.87 11.05 2.07
CA TYR A 126 5.06 11.64 1.43
C TYR A 126 5.98 12.37 2.40
N HIS A 127 5.62 12.46 3.68
CA HIS A 127 6.48 12.92 4.76
C HIS A 127 7.28 11.80 5.42
N TYR A 128 7.21 10.60 4.88
CA TYR A 128 7.95 9.43 5.35
C TYR A 128 8.73 8.80 4.20
N ARG A 129 9.89 8.24 4.51
CA ARG A 129 10.65 7.35 3.63
C ARG A 129 10.67 5.95 4.22
N ARG A 130 10.63 4.95 3.35
CA ARG A 130 10.82 3.57 3.76
C ARG A 130 12.31 3.28 3.93
N VAL A 131 12.65 2.60 4.99
CA VAL A 131 13.98 2.06 5.25
C VAL A 131 13.87 0.55 5.38
N GLU A 132 14.83 -0.16 4.81
CA GLU A 132 14.88 -1.61 4.95
C GLU A 132 15.19 -1.96 6.41
N SER A 133 14.43 -2.91 6.98
CA SER A 133 14.72 -3.46 8.30
C SER A 133 16.03 -4.25 8.26
N PRO A 134 16.95 -4.08 9.21
CA PRO A 134 18.23 -4.77 9.21
C PRO A 134 18.15 -6.30 9.20
N GLY A 135 16.97 -6.87 9.43
CA GLY A 135 16.72 -8.31 9.46
C GLY A 135 16.20 -8.94 8.16
N GLU A 136 15.69 -8.14 7.22
CA GLU A 136 15.03 -8.67 6.01
C GLU A 136 15.92 -8.79 4.78
N THR A 137 17.07 -8.14 4.78
CA THR A 137 17.98 -8.08 3.62
C THR A 137 18.50 -9.45 3.19
N ARG A 138 18.56 -10.44 4.08
CA ARG A 138 19.01 -11.81 3.73
C ARG A 138 17.89 -12.69 3.17
N GLN A 139 16.68 -12.62 3.68
CA GLN A 139 15.59 -13.50 3.21
C GLN A 139 14.94 -13.00 1.93
N THR A 140 14.74 -11.69 1.77
CA THR A 140 14.14 -11.11 0.57
C THR A 140 15.06 -11.24 -0.64
N ALA A 141 16.37 -11.03 -0.47
CA ALA A 141 17.34 -11.26 -1.53
C ALA A 141 17.39 -12.73 -1.98
N LEU A 142 17.33 -13.68 -1.04
CA LEU A 142 17.28 -15.12 -1.34
C LEU A 142 15.99 -15.50 -2.07
N VAL A 143 14.82 -15.00 -1.63
CA VAL A 143 13.53 -15.28 -2.27
C VAL A 143 13.48 -14.69 -3.68
N ILE A 144 13.99 -13.48 -3.89
CA ILE A 144 14.06 -12.86 -5.23
C ILE A 144 15.02 -13.64 -6.14
N ILE A 145 16.18 -14.07 -5.63
CA ILE A 145 17.15 -14.85 -6.38
C ILE A 145 16.57 -16.23 -6.75
N VAL A 146 15.88 -16.89 -5.81
CA VAL A 146 15.23 -18.18 -6.05
C VAL A 146 14.09 -18.04 -7.06
N LYS A 147 13.23 -17.02 -6.93
CA LYS A 147 12.17 -16.74 -7.93
C LYS A 147 12.74 -16.43 -9.31
N LYS A 148 13.81 -15.63 -9.42
CA LYS A 148 14.48 -15.37 -10.71
C LYS A 148 15.14 -16.61 -11.30
N LYS A 149 15.76 -17.48 -10.49
CA LYS A 149 16.32 -18.76 -10.94
C LYS A 149 15.23 -19.73 -11.40
N CYS A 150 14.12 -19.83 -10.64
CA CYS A 150 12.98 -20.68 -11.00
C CYS A 150 12.30 -20.24 -12.30
N LEU A 151 12.10 -18.93 -12.50
CA LEU A 151 11.57 -18.38 -13.76
C LEU A 151 12.51 -18.59 -14.95
N ARG A 152 13.84 -18.54 -14.76
CA ARG A 152 14.80 -18.88 -15.81
C ARG A 152 14.77 -20.37 -16.14
N ALA A 153 14.68 -21.24 -15.14
CA ALA A 153 14.60 -22.70 -15.36
C ALA A 153 13.31 -23.08 -16.10
N LEU A 154 12.17 -22.45 -15.78
CA LEU A 154 10.90 -22.67 -16.49
C LEU A 154 10.96 -22.20 -17.96
N LYS A 155 11.63 -21.09 -18.26
CA LYS A 155 11.86 -20.66 -19.64
C LYS A 155 12.74 -21.64 -20.41
N TYR A 156 13.77 -22.20 -19.80
CA TYR A 156 14.65 -23.20 -20.43
C TYR A 156 13.92 -24.52 -20.68
N LEU A 157 13.08 -24.99 -19.76
CA LEU A 157 12.25 -26.19 -19.93
C LEU A 157 11.21 -26.02 -21.05
N SER A 158 10.63 -24.83 -21.20
CA SER A 158 9.70 -24.53 -22.29
C SER A 158 10.38 -24.56 -23.66
N VAL A 159 11.59 -24.00 -23.76
CA VAL A 159 12.37 -23.99 -25.01
C VAL A 159 12.86 -25.41 -25.37
N SER A 160 13.30 -26.20 -24.39
CA SER A 160 13.77 -27.58 -24.62
C SER A 160 12.63 -28.51 -25.09
N ARG A 161 11.38 -28.30 -24.62
CA ARG A 161 10.24 -29.07 -25.14
C ARG A 161 9.89 -28.72 -26.59
N PHE A 162 10.07 -27.48 -27.00
CA PHE A 162 9.84 -27.08 -28.39
C PHE A 162 10.93 -27.63 -29.35
N ILE A 163 12.18 -27.68 -28.92
CA ILE A 163 13.29 -28.23 -29.73
C ILE A 163 13.14 -29.76 -29.90
N GLY A 164 12.72 -30.46 -28.82
CA GLY A 164 12.48 -31.91 -28.87
C GLY A 164 11.35 -32.29 -29.84
N LEU A 165 10.27 -31.49 -29.88
CA LEU A 165 9.14 -31.73 -30.78
C LEU A 165 9.49 -31.43 -32.26
N PHE A 166 10.37 -30.44 -32.49
CA PHE A 166 10.81 -30.07 -33.83
C PHE A 166 11.81 -31.09 -34.42
N MET A 167 12.68 -31.69 -33.59
CA MET A 167 13.62 -32.74 -34.04
C MET A 167 12.90 -34.06 -34.33
N PHE A 168 11.77 -34.35 -33.67
CA PHE A 168 10.98 -35.57 -33.96
C PHE A 168 10.25 -35.51 -35.32
N PHE A 169 9.89 -34.30 -35.77
CA PHE A 169 9.23 -34.11 -37.07
C PHE A 169 10.21 -34.09 -38.29
N VAL A 170 11.50 -33.81 -38.03
CA VAL A 170 12.51 -33.69 -39.13
C VAL A 170 13.22 -35.02 -39.42
N LEU A 171 13.24 -35.98 -38.50
CA LEU A 171 14.01 -37.23 -38.61
C LEU A 171 13.21 -38.47 -39.01
N PHE A 172 11.90 -38.39 -39.20
CA PHE A 172 11.12 -39.49 -39.75
C PHE A 172 10.25 -39.02 -40.95
N PRO A 173 10.74 -39.08 -42.18
CA PRO A 173 9.89 -38.99 -43.33
C PRO A 173 9.10 -40.30 -43.46
N PHE A 174 7.78 -40.20 -43.48
CA PHE A 174 6.88 -41.28 -43.85
C PHE A 174 7.20 -41.73 -45.27
N ASN A 175 7.75 -42.94 -45.41
CA ASN A 175 7.70 -43.66 -46.66
C ASN A 175 6.38 -44.42 -46.75
N VAL A 176 5.59 -44.10 -47.79
CA VAL A 176 4.56 -44.94 -48.36
C VAL A 176 5.11 -45.58 -49.60
#